data_cc57fe68ae09c62db173b4550f16b701
#
_entry.id   cc57fe68ae09c62db173b4550f16b701
#
_cell.length_a   1.000
_cell.length_b   1.000
_cell.length_c   1.000
_cell.angle_alpha   90.00
_cell.angle_beta   90.00
_cell.angle_gamma   90.00
#
_symmetry.space_group_name_H-M   'P 1'
#
loop_
_entity.id
_entity.type
_entity.pdbx_description
1 polymer ?
#
loop_
_entity_poly.entity_id
_entity_poly.type
_entity_poly.pdbx_seq_one_letter_code
_entity_poly.pdbx_strand_id
1 'polypeptide(L)'
;MILIIILIIVLTVLGGGYYFMMQTKAASQKASGMNSDDQSRTSQTSGSGTVEYKGGTYKYNDHLSNYLFLGIDTRNPVDTYQTQEDAGQADAIFVVSMDRATEEIKVLFIPRDSMTEIEVFNPSGKSLGESTDHINIQYAFGDGKQKSCELMKTAVSNLLDGLPIQGYCSMNMDGIPVITDFVGGVQITVPDNSLEDTYPEFKEGAVVNITGENAEKFVRYRDTDKTQSALVRQERQKTYLQALIQKAQEKAGEDAGFVADLYDSIKSYTVTNMGNDIFAKLLTASGNGITDTETVPGEGKQGKNFDEYQVDKDALSDLIISMFYEKIQ
;
A
#
# COMPACT_ATOMS: atom_id res chain seq x y z
N MET A 1 9.72 -3.56 2.53
CA MET A 1 9.01 -3.51 1.23
C MET A 1 7.78 -2.61 1.24
N ILE A 2 7.13 -2.31 2.35
CA ILE A 2 5.95 -1.43 2.49
C ILE A 2 6.24 0.02 2.14
N LEU A 3 7.46 0.41 2.31
CA LEU A 3 7.89 1.79 2.38
C LEU A 3 8.00 2.56 1.08
N ILE A 4 8.27 1.85 0.06
CA ILE A 4 8.65 2.42 -1.22
C ILE A 4 7.43 2.97 -1.95
N ILE A 5 6.28 2.42 -1.64
CA ILE A 5 5.03 2.75 -2.31
C ILE A 5 4.46 4.10 -1.83
N ILE A 6 4.59 4.43 -0.54
CA ILE A 6 4.18 5.77 -0.05
C ILE A 6 5.12 6.85 -0.61
N LEU A 7 6.37 6.54 -0.86
CA LEU A 7 7.30 7.51 -1.42
C LEU A 7 7.04 7.81 -2.90
N ILE A 8 6.56 6.84 -3.67
CA ILE A 8 6.07 7.08 -5.04
C ILE A 8 4.94 8.11 -4.99
N ILE A 9 4.09 8.06 -3.97
CA ILE A 9 3.01 9.01 -3.74
C ILE A 9 3.54 10.40 -3.43
N VAL A 10 4.59 10.48 -2.65
CA VAL A 10 5.13 11.74 -2.15
C VAL A 10 5.87 12.52 -3.23
N LEU A 11 6.38 11.88 -4.26
CA LEU A 11 7.39 12.47 -5.13
C LEU A 11 6.96 12.88 -6.54
N THR A 12 5.78 12.54 -7.01
CA THR A 12 5.36 12.85 -8.39
C THR A 12 4.79 14.25 -8.64
N VAL A 13 4.85 15.18 -7.67
CA VAL A 13 3.94 16.33 -7.67
C VAL A 13 4.49 17.68 -8.04
N LEU A 14 5.71 17.97 -7.76
CA LEU A 14 6.18 19.36 -7.92
C LEU A 14 6.62 19.74 -9.36
N GLY A 15 6.82 18.77 -10.24
CA GLY A 15 7.28 19.03 -11.61
C GLY A 15 6.23 18.94 -12.72
N GLY A 16 5.18 18.13 -12.56
CA GLY A 16 4.21 17.84 -13.64
C GLY A 16 3.09 18.85 -13.83
N GLY A 17 2.76 19.64 -12.83
CA GLY A 17 1.63 20.56 -12.86
C GLY A 17 1.71 21.67 -13.91
N TYR A 18 2.90 22.12 -14.25
CA TYR A 18 3.08 23.22 -15.21
C TYR A 18 3.05 22.74 -16.68
N TYR A 19 3.58 21.57 -16.98
CA TYR A 19 3.64 21.05 -18.36
C TYR A 19 2.29 20.48 -18.83
N PHE A 20 1.49 19.91 -17.94
CA PHE A 20 0.19 19.31 -18.25
C PHE A 20 -0.93 20.34 -18.45
N MET A 21 -0.83 21.50 -17.81
CA MET A 21 -1.80 22.59 -18.00
C MET A 21 -1.81 23.14 -19.45
N MET A 22 -0.75 22.96 -20.20
CA MET A 22 -0.66 23.36 -21.62
C MET A 22 -1.22 22.31 -22.60
N GLN A 23 -1.23 21.02 -22.25
CA GLN A 23 -1.73 19.97 -23.17
C GLN A 23 -3.22 19.67 -23.03
N THR A 24 -3.85 19.89 -21.87
CA THR A 24 -5.26 19.57 -21.65
C THR A 24 -6.25 20.52 -22.32
N LYS A 25 -5.83 21.71 -22.75
CA LYS A 25 -6.66 22.60 -23.56
C LYS A 25 -6.93 22.10 -24.98
N ALA A 26 -6.13 21.14 -25.47
CA ALA A 26 -6.29 20.59 -26.81
C ALA A 26 -7.10 19.27 -26.89
N ALA A 27 -7.25 18.55 -25.77
CA ALA A 27 -7.88 17.21 -25.74
C ALA A 27 -9.35 17.20 -25.31
N SER A 28 -9.89 18.29 -24.76
CA SER A 28 -11.25 18.32 -24.20
C SER A 28 -12.37 18.48 -25.24
N GLN A 29 -12.04 18.51 -26.54
CA GLN A 29 -13.06 18.63 -27.60
C GLN A 29 -13.41 17.33 -28.35
N LYS A 30 -12.92 16.17 -27.92
CA LYS A 30 -13.10 14.92 -28.69
C LYS A 30 -13.63 13.68 -27.95
N ALA A 31 -14.23 13.83 -26.78
CA ALA A 31 -14.81 12.68 -26.08
C ALA A 31 -16.26 12.97 -25.60
N SER A 32 -17.15 13.22 -26.54
CA SER A 32 -18.59 13.05 -26.31
C SER A 32 -19.06 11.89 -27.16
N GLY A 33 -19.39 10.78 -26.53
CA GLY A 33 -20.14 9.70 -27.16
C GLY A 33 -19.49 8.34 -26.99
N MET A 34 -19.84 7.64 -25.93
CA MET A 34 -20.07 6.19 -25.93
C MET A 34 -20.77 5.78 -24.64
N ASN A 35 -22.06 5.52 -24.76
CA ASN A 35 -22.82 4.71 -23.83
C ASN A 35 -22.42 3.25 -24.02
N SER A 36 -22.24 2.53 -22.93
CA SER A 36 -22.56 1.11 -22.90
C SER A 36 -22.88 0.68 -21.47
N ASP A 37 -24.10 0.21 -21.32
CA ASP A 37 -24.62 -0.57 -20.21
C ASP A 37 -23.73 -1.76 -19.92
N ASP A 38 -23.38 -1.96 -18.65
CA ASP A 38 -23.24 -3.29 -18.09
C ASP A 38 -23.78 -3.28 -16.64
N GLN A 39 -24.98 -3.84 -16.53
CA GLN A 39 -25.62 -4.17 -15.26
C GLN A 39 -25.18 -5.57 -14.87
N SER A 40 -24.62 -5.73 -13.70
CA SER A 40 -25.07 -6.68 -12.67
C SER A 40 -23.96 -7.18 -11.76
N ARG A 41 -24.01 -6.74 -10.54
CA ARG A 41 -24.19 -7.53 -9.32
C ARG A 41 -24.16 -6.61 -8.12
N THR A 42 -25.35 -6.30 -7.69
CA THR A 42 -25.63 -5.49 -6.49
C THR A 42 -25.49 -6.38 -5.25
N SER A 43 -24.48 -6.16 -4.45
CA SER A 43 -24.57 -6.43 -3.02
C SER A 43 -25.25 -5.21 -2.38
N GLN A 44 -26.35 -5.46 -1.68
CA GLN A 44 -27.21 -4.44 -1.11
C GLN A 44 -26.47 -3.68 -0.01
N THR A 45 -25.95 -2.52 -0.33
CA THR A 45 -25.69 -1.48 0.65
C THR A 45 -26.98 -0.67 0.77
N SER A 46 -27.58 -0.69 1.96
CA SER A 46 -28.79 0.08 2.27
C SER A 46 -28.54 1.56 1.95
N GLY A 47 -29.46 2.19 1.23
CA GLY A 47 -29.31 3.47 0.57
C GLY A 47 -29.21 4.72 1.45
N SER A 48 -28.47 4.72 2.54
CA SER A 48 -28.22 5.93 3.33
C SER A 48 -26.73 6.21 3.64
N GLY A 49 -25.79 5.29 3.33
CA GLY A 49 -24.36 5.47 3.68
C GLY A 49 -24.09 5.55 5.19
N THR A 50 -25.07 5.18 6.03
CA THR A 50 -24.99 5.21 7.49
C THR A 50 -24.96 3.81 8.04
N VAL A 51 -24.25 3.62 9.17
CA VAL A 51 -24.18 2.36 9.92
C VAL A 51 -24.52 2.60 11.39
N GLU A 52 -25.26 1.67 11.98
CA GLU A 52 -25.51 1.65 13.42
C GLU A 52 -24.41 0.84 14.10
N TYR A 53 -23.69 1.46 15.02
CA TYR A 53 -22.58 0.81 15.72
C TYR A 53 -22.53 1.22 17.19
N LYS A 54 -22.53 0.25 18.12
CA LYS A 54 -22.46 0.45 19.59
C LYS A 54 -23.37 1.56 20.13
N GLY A 55 -24.59 1.65 19.59
CA GLY A 55 -25.61 2.61 20.02
C GLY A 55 -25.42 4.03 19.49
N GLY A 56 -24.59 4.23 18.52
CA GLY A 56 -24.45 5.48 17.75
C GLY A 56 -24.70 5.25 16.27
N THR A 57 -25.12 6.29 15.57
CA THR A 57 -25.25 6.30 14.10
C THR A 57 -24.04 7.00 13.50
N TYR A 58 -23.42 6.34 12.55
CA TYR A 58 -22.19 6.81 11.89
C TYR A 58 -22.41 6.89 10.38
N LYS A 59 -21.76 7.84 9.74
CA LYS A 59 -21.74 8.00 8.29
C LYS A 59 -20.30 7.88 7.79
N TYR A 60 -20.09 7.14 6.67
CA TYR A 60 -18.80 7.13 6.00
C TYR A 60 -18.38 8.57 5.63
N ASN A 61 -17.14 8.93 5.94
CA ASN A 61 -16.61 10.25 5.57
C ASN A 61 -16.36 10.29 4.06
N ASP A 62 -17.28 10.89 3.32
CA ASP A 62 -17.23 11.01 1.86
C ASP A 62 -16.04 11.85 1.35
N HIS A 63 -15.34 12.56 2.22
CA HIS A 63 -14.12 13.30 1.87
C HIS A 63 -12.91 12.38 1.75
N LEU A 64 -12.96 11.17 2.28
CA LEU A 64 -11.85 10.23 2.20
C LEU A 64 -11.64 9.69 0.79
N SER A 65 -10.38 9.57 0.43
CA SER A 65 -9.90 8.81 -0.72
C SER A 65 -8.88 7.78 -0.23
N ASN A 66 -9.17 6.51 -0.46
CA ASN A 66 -8.36 5.39 0.02
C ASN A 66 -7.60 4.76 -1.14
N TYR A 67 -6.31 4.52 -0.95
CA TYR A 67 -5.41 3.97 -1.95
C TYR A 67 -4.67 2.78 -1.37
N LEU A 68 -4.65 1.68 -2.11
CA LEU A 68 -3.96 0.45 -1.72
C LEU A 68 -2.52 0.46 -2.20
N PHE A 69 -1.61 0.19 -1.30
CA PHE A 69 -0.18 0.06 -1.60
C PHE A 69 0.32 -1.33 -1.27
N LEU A 70 1.09 -1.88 -2.21
CA LEU A 70 1.57 -3.26 -2.17
C LEU A 70 3.07 -3.31 -2.43
N GLY A 71 3.78 -4.06 -1.62
CA GLY A 71 5.14 -4.44 -1.87
C GLY A 71 5.22 -5.92 -2.26
N ILE A 72 5.75 -6.22 -3.44
CA ILE A 72 5.73 -7.55 -4.04
C ILE A 72 7.10 -8.21 -3.95
N ASP A 73 7.14 -9.49 -3.62
CA ASP A 73 8.38 -10.26 -3.42
C ASP A 73 9.03 -10.76 -4.74
N THR A 74 8.73 -10.11 -5.84
CA THR A 74 9.33 -10.40 -7.15
C THR A 74 10.44 -9.44 -7.52
N ARG A 75 11.12 -9.76 -8.61
CA ARG A 75 12.23 -9.00 -9.20
C ARG A 75 11.99 -8.76 -10.67
N ASN A 76 12.90 -8.02 -11.28
CA ASN A 76 12.91 -7.62 -12.68
C ASN A 76 11.80 -6.61 -13.04
N PRO A 77 11.97 -5.90 -14.15
CA PRO A 77 10.95 -4.99 -14.65
C PRO A 77 9.60 -5.70 -14.87
N VAL A 78 8.51 -5.05 -14.48
CA VAL A 78 7.15 -5.62 -14.51
C VAL A 78 6.70 -6.02 -15.92
N ASP A 79 7.18 -5.34 -16.95
CA ASP A 79 6.87 -5.64 -18.35
C ASP A 79 7.46 -6.99 -18.82
N THR A 80 8.45 -7.53 -18.09
CA THR A 80 9.07 -8.84 -18.37
C THR A 80 8.25 -10.03 -17.87
N TYR A 81 7.24 -9.83 -17.01
CA TYR A 81 6.41 -10.90 -16.47
C TYR A 81 5.55 -11.54 -17.57
N GLN A 82 5.64 -12.85 -17.71
CA GLN A 82 4.99 -13.62 -18.78
C GLN A 82 3.93 -14.59 -18.26
N THR A 83 4.08 -15.09 -17.04
CA THR A 83 3.25 -16.15 -16.47
C THR A 83 2.73 -15.76 -15.09
N GLN A 84 1.76 -16.50 -14.59
CA GLN A 84 1.26 -16.33 -13.22
C GLN A 84 2.35 -16.61 -12.17
N GLU A 85 3.32 -17.46 -12.48
CA GLU A 85 4.44 -17.77 -11.58
C GLU A 85 5.34 -16.55 -11.33
N ASP A 86 5.36 -15.57 -12.25
CA ASP A 86 6.09 -14.34 -12.10
C ASP A 86 5.39 -13.33 -11.16
N ALA A 87 4.13 -13.58 -10.80
CA ALA A 87 3.32 -12.63 -10.05
C ALA A 87 3.86 -12.33 -8.65
N GLY A 88 4.38 -13.36 -7.93
CA GLY A 88 4.81 -13.23 -6.55
C GLY A 88 3.67 -13.00 -5.55
N GLN A 89 4.02 -12.60 -4.34
CA GLN A 89 3.09 -12.35 -3.24
C GLN A 89 3.22 -10.92 -2.71
N ALA A 90 2.14 -10.41 -2.14
CA ALA A 90 2.16 -9.09 -1.50
C ALA A 90 2.72 -9.21 -0.08
N ASP A 91 4.01 -9.05 0.07
CA ASP A 91 4.71 -9.09 1.35
C ASP A 91 4.44 -7.87 2.23
N ALA A 92 3.91 -6.83 1.62
CA ALA A 92 3.57 -5.61 2.28
C ALA A 92 2.22 -5.09 1.76
N ILE A 93 1.31 -4.78 2.67
CA ILE A 93 -0.05 -4.39 2.35
C ILE A 93 -0.45 -3.25 3.27
N PHE A 94 -0.89 -2.11 2.71
CA PHE A 94 -1.44 -1.04 3.51
C PHE A 94 -2.34 -0.12 2.69
N VAL A 95 -3.27 0.52 3.39
CA VAL A 95 -4.18 1.52 2.83
C VAL A 95 -3.75 2.90 3.31
N VAL A 96 -3.58 3.81 2.36
CA VAL A 96 -3.41 5.24 2.63
C VAL A 96 -4.74 5.93 2.42
N SER A 97 -5.25 6.54 3.46
CA SER A 97 -6.49 7.31 3.44
C SER A 97 -6.16 8.80 3.52
N MET A 98 -6.59 9.57 2.55
CA MET A 98 -6.43 11.02 2.51
C MET A 98 -7.79 11.68 2.63
N ASP A 99 -7.95 12.54 3.61
CA ASP A 99 -9.10 13.44 3.69
C ASP A 99 -8.88 14.65 2.77
N ARG A 100 -9.75 14.79 1.77
CA ARG A 100 -9.64 15.86 0.76
C ARG A 100 -10.06 17.24 1.29
N ALA A 101 -10.71 17.30 2.45
CA ALA A 101 -11.13 18.55 3.07
C ALA A 101 -10.09 19.11 4.03
N THR A 102 -9.43 18.23 4.80
CA THR A 102 -8.42 18.60 5.80
C THR A 102 -6.99 18.38 5.34
N GLU A 103 -6.79 17.62 4.24
CA GLU A 103 -5.49 17.15 3.76
C GLU A 103 -4.76 16.25 4.78
N GLU A 104 -5.49 15.66 5.72
CA GLU A 104 -4.93 14.69 6.67
C GLU A 104 -4.71 13.33 6.00
N ILE A 105 -3.61 12.68 6.38
CA ILE A 105 -3.29 11.32 5.93
C ILE A 105 -3.29 10.37 7.11
N LYS A 106 -3.99 9.25 6.94
CA LYS A 106 -3.96 8.08 7.82
C LYS A 106 -3.44 6.88 7.07
N VAL A 107 -2.74 5.99 7.76
CA VAL A 107 -2.18 4.76 7.16
C VAL A 107 -2.61 3.56 7.96
N LEU A 108 -3.25 2.59 7.30
CA LEU A 108 -3.64 1.31 7.90
C LEU A 108 -2.80 0.17 7.31
N PHE A 109 -1.97 -0.44 8.14
CA PHE A 109 -1.18 -1.61 7.77
C PHE A 109 -1.99 -2.90 7.95
N ILE A 110 -1.84 -3.81 7.00
CA ILE A 110 -2.47 -5.14 7.02
C ILE A 110 -1.35 -6.18 7.09
N PRO A 111 -1.24 -6.96 8.18
CA PRO A 111 -0.28 -8.06 8.24
C PRO A 111 -0.48 -9.02 7.07
N ARG A 112 0.61 -9.37 6.39
CA ARG A 112 0.56 -10.21 5.18
C ARG A 112 -0.04 -11.59 5.40
N ASP A 113 0.11 -12.10 6.62
CA ASP A 113 -0.35 -13.42 7.03
C ASP A 113 -1.80 -13.37 7.59
N SER A 114 -2.53 -12.25 7.41
CA SER A 114 -3.93 -12.10 7.83
C SER A 114 -4.81 -13.15 7.17
N MET A 115 -5.48 -13.95 8.01
CA MET A 115 -6.44 -14.96 7.55
C MET A 115 -7.76 -14.28 7.20
N THR A 116 -8.11 -14.31 5.91
CA THR A 116 -9.34 -13.70 5.39
C THR A 116 -9.86 -14.47 4.19
N GLU A 117 -11.06 -14.15 3.74
CA GLU A 117 -11.62 -14.70 2.51
C GLU A 117 -10.91 -14.11 1.29
N ILE A 118 -10.36 -14.98 0.44
CA ILE A 118 -9.71 -14.66 -0.82
C ILE A 118 -10.32 -15.48 -1.95
N GLU A 119 -10.34 -14.94 -3.16
CA GLU A 119 -10.79 -15.66 -4.33
C GLU A 119 -9.69 -16.59 -4.85
N VAL A 120 -10.02 -17.87 -4.98
CA VAL A 120 -9.08 -18.93 -5.41
C VAL A 120 -9.32 -19.27 -6.87
N PHE A 121 -8.25 -19.50 -7.61
CA PHE A 121 -8.31 -19.84 -9.03
C PHE A 121 -7.58 -21.15 -9.31
N ASN A 122 -8.07 -21.91 -10.29
CA ASN A 122 -7.33 -23.04 -10.80
C ASN A 122 -6.20 -22.60 -11.77
N PRO A 123 -5.29 -23.50 -12.17
CA PRO A 123 -4.19 -23.16 -13.08
C PRO A 123 -4.62 -22.62 -14.46
N SER A 124 -5.88 -22.84 -14.85
CA SER A 124 -6.43 -22.26 -16.09
C SER A 124 -7.04 -20.87 -15.89
N GLY A 125 -6.93 -20.30 -14.69
CA GLY A 125 -7.45 -18.96 -14.36
C GLY A 125 -8.95 -18.90 -14.12
N LYS A 126 -9.64 -20.07 -13.96
CA LYS A 126 -11.06 -20.13 -13.60
C LYS A 126 -11.21 -20.03 -12.09
N SER A 127 -12.09 -19.15 -11.63
CA SER A 127 -12.45 -19.04 -10.21
C SER A 127 -13.05 -20.35 -9.69
N LEU A 128 -12.62 -20.74 -8.52
CA LEU A 128 -13.13 -21.86 -7.71
C LEU A 128 -14.00 -21.39 -6.55
N GLY A 129 -14.21 -20.08 -6.42
CA GLY A 129 -14.89 -19.42 -5.30
C GLY A 129 -13.91 -18.92 -4.24
N GLU A 130 -14.45 -18.55 -3.09
CA GLU A 130 -13.68 -17.99 -1.98
C GLU A 130 -13.22 -19.07 -1.01
N SER A 131 -12.07 -18.83 -0.38
CA SER A 131 -11.50 -19.67 0.68
C SER A 131 -10.82 -18.77 1.70
N THR A 132 -10.84 -19.16 2.98
CA THR A 132 -10.06 -18.46 4.01
C THR A 132 -8.60 -18.88 3.90
N ASP A 133 -7.73 -17.92 3.61
CA ASP A 133 -6.28 -18.11 3.52
C ASP A 133 -5.54 -16.80 3.81
N HIS A 134 -4.21 -16.81 3.73
CA HIS A 134 -3.37 -15.62 3.90
C HIS A 134 -3.67 -14.60 2.81
N ILE A 135 -3.91 -13.36 3.19
CA ILE A 135 -4.29 -12.29 2.25
C ILE A 135 -3.21 -12.03 1.18
N ASN A 136 -1.92 -12.21 1.52
CA ASN A 136 -0.81 -11.93 0.62
C ASN A 136 -0.78 -12.80 -0.64
N ILE A 137 -1.32 -14.04 -0.57
CA ILE A 137 -1.34 -14.95 -1.72
C ILE A 137 -2.40 -14.56 -2.76
N GLN A 138 -3.36 -13.71 -2.42
CA GLN A 138 -4.35 -13.21 -3.38
C GLN A 138 -3.68 -12.57 -4.60
N TYR A 139 -2.54 -11.88 -4.41
CA TYR A 139 -1.78 -11.27 -5.50
C TYR A 139 -1.28 -12.32 -6.51
N ALA A 140 -0.83 -13.47 -6.04
CA ALA A 140 -0.30 -14.56 -6.85
C ALA A 140 -1.34 -15.23 -7.78
N PHE A 141 -2.63 -15.03 -7.52
CA PHE A 141 -3.69 -15.53 -8.40
C PHE A 141 -3.92 -14.65 -9.66
N GLY A 142 -3.25 -13.52 -9.76
CA GLY A 142 -3.31 -12.62 -10.91
C GLY A 142 -2.21 -12.84 -11.93
N ASP A 143 -1.76 -11.75 -12.52
CA ASP A 143 -0.76 -11.68 -13.59
C ASP A 143 0.55 -10.98 -13.17
N GLY A 144 0.69 -10.67 -11.88
CA GLY A 144 1.76 -9.82 -11.37
C GLY A 144 1.61 -8.35 -11.75
N LYS A 145 0.52 -7.98 -12.39
CA LYS A 145 0.22 -6.63 -12.91
C LYS A 145 -1.15 -6.18 -12.43
N GLN A 146 -1.96 -5.60 -13.34
CA GLN A 146 -3.25 -5.00 -13.01
C GLN A 146 -4.23 -6.01 -12.39
N LYS A 147 -4.32 -7.23 -12.94
CA LYS A 147 -5.22 -8.26 -12.38
C LYS A 147 -4.87 -8.60 -10.94
N SER A 148 -3.58 -8.77 -10.63
CA SER A 148 -3.12 -9.03 -9.26
C SER A 148 -3.48 -7.90 -8.31
N CYS A 149 -3.30 -6.65 -8.74
CA CYS A 149 -3.66 -5.47 -7.95
C CYS A 149 -5.18 -5.37 -7.71
N GLU A 150 -6.02 -5.64 -8.73
CA GLU A 150 -7.48 -5.63 -8.58
C GLU A 150 -7.98 -6.74 -7.65
N LEU A 151 -7.40 -7.94 -7.71
CA LEU A 151 -7.70 -9.02 -6.78
C LEU A 151 -7.36 -8.62 -5.33
N MET A 152 -6.18 -8.06 -5.12
CA MET A 152 -5.79 -7.55 -3.80
C MET A 152 -6.70 -6.41 -3.31
N LYS A 153 -7.06 -5.48 -4.19
CA LYS A 153 -7.98 -4.40 -3.86
C LYS A 153 -9.32 -4.94 -3.36
N THR A 154 -9.85 -5.96 -4.03
CA THR A 154 -11.10 -6.62 -3.62
C THR A 154 -10.95 -7.32 -2.27
N ALA A 155 -9.89 -8.10 -2.07
CA ALA A 155 -9.66 -8.81 -0.81
C ALA A 155 -9.47 -7.83 0.38
N VAL A 156 -8.73 -6.74 0.17
CA VAL A 156 -8.54 -5.70 1.20
C VAL A 156 -9.85 -4.96 1.49
N SER A 157 -10.62 -4.60 0.45
CA SER A 157 -11.93 -3.98 0.63
C SER A 157 -12.86 -4.88 1.44
N ASN A 158 -12.91 -6.18 1.13
CA ASN A 158 -13.73 -7.16 1.86
C ASN A 158 -13.28 -7.31 3.32
N LEU A 159 -11.98 -7.41 3.58
CA LEU A 159 -11.42 -7.45 4.93
C LEU A 159 -11.83 -6.22 5.76
N LEU A 160 -11.96 -5.06 5.12
CA LEU A 160 -12.29 -3.77 5.73
C LEU A 160 -13.78 -3.41 5.56
N ASP A 161 -14.68 -4.41 5.61
CA ASP A 161 -16.14 -4.25 5.57
C ASP A 161 -16.65 -3.47 4.33
N GLY A 162 -16.01 -3.67 3.18
CA GLY A 162 -16.39 -3.02 1.92
C GLY A 162 -15.84 -1.60 1.77
N LEU A 163 -14.76 -1.25 2.48
CA LEU A 163 -14.12 0.06 2.36
C LEU A 163 -13.83 0.40 0.89
N PRO A 164 -14.34 1.52 0.37
CA PRO A 164 -14.05 1.95 -0.99
C PRO A 164 -12.55 2.22 -1.18
N ILE A 165 -11.92 1.60 -2.18
CA ILE A 165 -10.51 1.82 -2.55
C ILE A 165 -10.47 2.34 -3.97
N GLN A 166 -10.06 3.61 -4.16
CA GLN A 166 -10.11 4.33 -5.41
C GLN A 166 -8.96 4.00 -6.36
N GLY A 167 -7.82 3.58 -5.81
CA GLY A 167 -6.67 3.26 -6.64
C GLY A 167 -5.68 2.34 -5.92
N TYR A 168 -4.71 1.87 -6.68
CA TYR A 168 -3.64 1.02 -6.15
C TYR A 168 -2.27 1.38 -6.75
N CYS A 169 -1.24 1.02 -6.02
CA CYS A 169 0.14 1.02 -6.48
C CYS A 169 0.87 -0.18 -5.90
N SER A 170 1.45 -1.01 -6.74
CA SER A 170 2.35 -2.09 -6.31
C SER A 170 3.77 -1.80 -6.78
N MET A 171 4.76 -2.24 -6.02
CA MET A 171 6.16 -2.17 -6.42
C MET A 171 6.90 -3.44 -6.01
N ASN A 172 7.78 -3.92 -6.89
CA ASN A 172 8.62 -5.08 -6.62
C ASN A 172 9.93 -4.71 -5.89
N MET A 173 10.71 -5.74 -5.53
CA MET A 173 11.92 -5.57 -4.72
C MET A 173 13.01 -4.73 -5.38
N ASP A 174 13.13 -4.77 -6.71
CA ASP A 174 14.21 -4.05 -7.39
C ASP A 174 13.98 -2.53 -7.43
N GLY A 175 12.75 -2.08 -7.14
CA GLY A 175 12.46 -0.67 -6.91
C GLY A 175 13.07 -0.10 -5.61
N ILE A 176 13.34 -0.97 -4.59
CA ILE A 176 13.83 -0.53 -3.28
C ILE A 176 15.19 0.17 -3.35
N PRO A 177 16.23 -0.45 -3.90
CA PRO A 177 17.52 0.20 -4.03
C PRO A 177 17.45 1.48 -4.89
N VAL A 178 16.70 1.45 -5.98
CA VAL A 178 16.56 2.59 -6.89
C VAL A 178 16.02 3.81 -6.18
N ILE A 179 14.92 3.65 -5.43
CA ILE A 179 14.31 4.76 -4.71
C ILE A 179 15.16 5.27 -3.56
N THR A 180 15.82 4.36 -2.83
CA THR A 180 16.67 4.73 -1.71
C THR A 180 17.86 5.58 -2.16
N ASP A 181 18.50 5.17 -3.24
CA ASP A 181 19.62 5.91 -3.81
C ASP A 181 19.19 7.23 -4.46
N PHE A 182 18.00 7.25 -5.08
CA PHE A 182 17.47 8.46 -5.69
C PHE A 182 17.26 9.59 -4.68
N VAL A 183 16.75 9.27 -3.45
CA VAL A 183 16.64 10.26 -2.37
C VAL A 183 17.98 10.62 -1.72
N GLY A 184 19.06 9.90 -2.06
CA GLY A 184 20.40 10.07 -1.46
C GLY A 184 20.60 9.30 -0.15
N GLY A 185 19.83 8.23 0.06
CA GLY A 185 19.84 7.43 1.28
C GLY A 185 19.02 8.04 2.41
N VAL A 186 18.79 7.24 3.47
CA VAL A 186 17.99 7.66 4.63
C VAL A 186 18.69 7.25 5.94
N GLN A 187 18.65 8.13 6.94
CA GLN A 187 19.16 7.84 8.27
C GLN A 187 18.05 7.24 9.14
N ILE A 188 18.37 6.13 9.80
CA ILE A 188 17.42 5.37 10.64
C ILE A 188 18.07 5.00 11.96
N THR A 189 17.31 5.11 13.05
CA THR A 189 17.61 4.41 14.29
C THR A 189 17.01 3.01 14.20
N VAL A 190 17.84 1.98 14.29
CA VAL A 190 17.43 0.57 14.20
C VAL A 190 16.45 0.23 15.33
N PRO A 191 15.22 -0.22 15.03
CA PRO A 191 14.15 -0.32 16.05
C PRO A 191 14.21 -1.60 16.89
N ASP A 192 14.93 -2.63 16.44
CA ASP A 192 14.97 -3.95 17.08
C ASP A 192 16.27 -4.70 16.79
N ASN A 193 16.52 -5.78 17.52
CA ASN A 193 17.75 -6.60 17.40
C ASN A 193 17.64 -7.77 16.40
N SER A 194 16.55 -7.86 15.63
CA SER A 194 16.30 -9.04 14.78
C SER A 194 17.27 -9.21 13.62
N LEU A 195 18.03 -8.16 13.29
CA LEU A 195 19.05 -8.17 12.24
C LEU A 195 20.47 -8.38 12.77
N GLU A 196 20.72 -8.15 14.04
CA GLU A 196 22.07 -8.01 14.62
C GLU A 196 22.95 -9.25 14.37
N ASP A 197 22.37 -10.45 14.49
CA ASP A 197 23.12 -11.71 14.30
C ASP A 197 23.56 -11.93 12.84
N THR A 198 22.81 -11.43 11.88
CA THR A 198 23.09 -11.63 10.44
C THR A 198 23.79 -10.42 9.83
N TYR A 199 23.42 -9.23 10.29
CA TYR A 199 23.92 -7.94 9.82
C TYR A 199 24.31 -7.08 11.03
N PRO A 200 25.51 -7.23 11.58
CA PRO A 200 25.94 -6.55 12.82
C PRO A 200 25.88 -5.02 12.77
N GLU A 201 25.88 -4.45 11.57
CA GLU A 201 25.68 -3.02 11.36
C GLU A 201 24.28 -2.54 11.77
N PHE A 202 23.28 -3.44 11.80
CA PHE A 202 21.89 -3.13 12.18
C PHE A 202 21.62 -3.53 13.65
N LYS A 203 22.47 -3.12 14.54
CA LYS A 203 22.27 -3.28 15.97
C LYS A 203 21.16 -2.38 16.48
N GLU A 204 20.30 -2.90 17.36
CA GLU A 204 19.25 -2.13 18.01
C GLU A 204 19.76 -0.82 18.62
N GLY A 205 19.08 0.29 18.33
CA GLY A 205 19.44 1.64 18.77
C GLY A 205 20.59 2.28 17.98
N ALA A 206 21.27 1.56 17.08
CA ALA A 206 22.28 2.15 16.21
C ALA A 206 21.63 3.12 15.20
N VAL A 207 22.30 4.25 14.97
CA VAL A 207 21.94 5.17 13.89
C VAL A 207 22.72 4.78 12.65
N VAL A 208 22.02 4.35 11.60
CA VAL A 208 22.62 3.85 10.36
C VAL A 208 22.13 4.64 9.16
N ASN A 209 22.97 4.75 8.14
CA ASN A 209 22.57 5.29 6.84
C ASN A 209 22.17 4.12 5.93
N ILE A 210 20.91 4.10 5.51
CA ILE A 210 20.37 3.13 4.57
C ILE A 210 20.53 3.69 3.16
N THR A 211 21.24 2.95 2.31
CA THR A 211 21.46 3.21 0.88
C THR A 211 20.81 2.10 0.05
N GLY A 212 20.79 2.20 -1.28
CA GLY A 212 20.30 1.14 -2.13
C GLY A 212 20.97 -0.21 -1.88
N GLU A 213 22.25 -0.23 -1.53
CA GLU A 213 23.00 -1.46 -1.26
C GLU A 213 22.45 -2.26 -0.06
N ASN A 214 22.03 -1.57 0.99
CA ASN A 214 21.60 -2.22 2.24
C ASN A 214 20.10 -2.06 2.57
N ALA A 215 19.37 -1.29 1.78
CA ALA A 215 17.96 -1.03 1.99
C ALA A 215 17.13 -2.33 1.96
N GLU A 216 17.38 -3.18 0.95
CA GLU A 216 16.68 -4.46 0.85
C GLU A 216 16.97 -5.36 2.06
N LYS A 217 18.22 -5.45 2.50
CA LYS A 217 18.58 -6.22 3.71
C LYS A 217 17.78 -5.76 4.91
N PHE A 218 17.72 -4.46 5.13
CA PHE A 218 17.01 -3.86 6.27
C PHE A 218 15.50 -4.13 6.24
N VAL A 219 14.84 -3.97 5.08
CA VAL A 219 13.36 -4.07 5.00
C VAL A 219 12.86 -5.48 4.74
N ARG A 220 13.69 -6.40 4.24
CA ARG A 220 13.26 -7.72 3.82
C ARG A 220 13.59 -8.83 4.80
N TYR A 221 14.81 -8.82 5.37
CA TYR A 221 15.28 -9.92 6.19
C TYR A 221 14.31 -10.24 7.32
N ARG A 222 14.09 -11.52 7.52
CA ARG A 222 13.46 -12.07 8.72
C ARG A 222 14.10 -13.42 9.05
N ASP A 223 14.16 -13.72 10.33
CA ASP A 223 14.51 -15.04 10.81
C ASP A 223 13.27 -15.93 10.70
N THR A 224 13.26 -16.82 9.71
CA THR A 224 12.10 -17.70 9.45
C THR A 224 11.96 -18.81 10.49
N ASP A 225 12.99 -19.05 11.32
CA ASP A 225 12.94 -20.01 12.42
C ASP A 225 12.22 -19.43 13.66
N LYS A 226 12.00 -18.10 13.68
CA LYS A 226 11.25 -17.42 14.75
C LYS A 226 9.82 -17.15 14.31
N THR A 227 8.87 -17.57 15.13
CA THR A 227 7.46 -17.23 14.95
C THR A 227 7.25 -15.71 14.99
N GLN A 228 6.27 -15.21 14.26
CA GLN A 228 5.90 -13.77 14.19
C GLN A 228 7.01 -12.85 13.65
N SER A 229 8.06 -13.41 13.03
CA SER A 229 9.14 -12.61 12.43
C SER A 229 8.67 -11.67 11.32
N ALA A 230 7.49 -11.96 10.70
CA ALA A 230 6.85 -11.07 9.74
C ALA A 230 6.37 -9.76 10.39
N LEU A 231 5.84 -9.79 11.61
CA LEU A 231 5.41 -8.59 12.35
C LEU A 231 6.61 -7.72 12.75
N VAL A 232 7.70 -8.34 13.24
CA VAL A 232 8.94 -7.62 13.55
C VAL A 232 9.48 -6.92 12.28
N ARG A 233 9.49 -7.62 11.14
CA ARG A 233 9.85 -7.02 9.85
C ARG A 233 8.95 -5.83 9.51
N GLN A 234 7.66 -5.93 9.75
CA GLN A 234 6.69 -4.84 9.48
C GLN A 234 7.06 -3.57 10.27
N GLU A 235 7.45 -3.67 11.53
CA GLU A 235 7.86 -2.50 12.32
C GLU A 235 9.13 -1.84 11.74
N ARG A 236 10.13 -2.62 11.31
CA ARG A 236 11.29 -2.07 10.61
C ARG A 236 10.92 -1.39 9.31
N GLN A 237 9.97 -1.96 8.58
CA GLN A 237 9.43 -1.37 7.38
C GLN A 237 8.76 0.00 7.66
N LYS A 238 7.97 0.13 8.72
CA LYS A 238 7.39 1.42 9.16
C LYS A 238 8.48 2.47 9.45
N THR A 239 9.51 2.08 10.19
CA THR A 239 10.63 2.97 10.54
C THR A 239 11.35 3.50 9.30
N TYR A 240 11.70 2.61 8.37
CA TYR A 240 12.31 3.01 7.10
C TYR A 240 11.36 3.92 6.30
N LEU A 241 10.06 3.69 6.29
CA LEU A 241 9.06 4.52 5.61
C LEU A 241 9.11 5.98 6.08
N GLN A 242 9.00 6.14 7.36
CA GLN A 242 8.97 7.49 7.93
C GLN A 242 10.22 8.28 7.53
N ALA A 243 11.40 7.63 7.62
CA ALA A 243 12.65 8.27 7.23
C ALA A 243 12.72 8.60 5.74
N LEU A 244 12.18 7.71 4.90
CA LEU A 244 12.19 7.88 3.45
C LEU A 244 11.22 9.01 3.02
N ILE A 245 10.03 9.10 3.62
CA ILE A 245 9.08 10.20 3.38
C ILE A 245 9.72 11.53 3.75
N GLN A 246 10.29 11.60 4.94
CA GLN A 246 10.94 12.83 5.40
C GLN A 246 12.04 13.28 4.43
N LYS A 247 12.89 12.34 4.00
CA LYS A 247 14.00 12.65 3.08
C LYS A 247 13.50 13.08 1.70
N ALA A 248 12.45 12.49 1.25
CA ALA A 248 11.83 12.83 -0.03
C ALA A 248 11.16 14.20 -0.02
N GLN A 249 10.47 14.55 1.07
CA GLN A 249 9.90 15.89 1.26
C GLN A 249 10.98 16.96 1.25
N GLU A 250 12.12 16.69 1.92
CA GLU A 250 13.30 17.56 1.89
C GLU A 250 13.76 17.79 0.44
N LYS A 251 13.95 16.70 -0.34
CA LYS A 251 14.41 16.77 -1.72
C LYS A 251 13.41 17.44 -2.67
N ALA A 252 12.13 17.17 -2.52
CA ALA A 252 11.08 17.81 -3.28
C ALA A 252 10.97 19.32 -2.99
N GLY A 253 11.31 19.74 -1.79
CA GLY A 253 11.40 21.18 -1.43
C GLY A 253 12.62 21.86 -2.07
N GLU A 254 13.68 21.10 -2.37
CA GLU A 254 14.89 21.62 -3.02
C GLU A 254 14.78 21.68 -4.56
N ASP A 255 14.05 20.72 -5.17
CA ASP A 255 13.95 20.57 -6.62
C ASP A 255 12.53 20.24 -7.07
N ALA A 256 11.91 21.15 -7.79
CA ALA A 256 10.54 20.98 -8.32
C ALA A 256 10.42 19.84 -9.37
N GLY A 257 11.51 19.42 -10.00
CA GLY A 257 11.54 18.29 -10.95
C GLY A 257 11.73 16.93 -10.29
N PHE A 258 12.23 16.93 -9.04
CA PHE A 258 12.64 15.73 -8.31
C PHE A 258 11.61 14.59 -8.34
N VAL A 259 10.37 14.94 -8.27
CA VAL A 259 9.25 14.00 -8.20
C VAL A 259 8.97 13.27 -9.50
N ALA A 260 8.96 14.01 -10.62
CA ALA A 260 8.78 13.41 -11.95
C ALA A 260 9.96 12.47 -12.27
N ASP A 261 11.16 12.90 -11.95
CA ASP A 261 12.38 12.13 -12.18
C ASP A 261 12.43 10.86 -11.32
N LEU A 262 11.95 10.94 -10.07
CA LEU A 262 11.82 9.75 -9.22
C LEU A 262 10.82 8.75 -9.81
N TYR A 263 9.62 9.21 -10.20
CA TYR A 263 8.63 8.32 -10.83
C TYR A 263 9.22 7.65 -12.06
N ASP A 264 9.89 8.40 -12.92
CA ASP A 264 10.54 7.85 -14.10
C ASP A 264 11.61 6.81 -13.77
N SER A 265 12.31 6.95 -12.64
CA SER A 265 13.34 6.01 -12.19
C SER A 265 12.77 4.66 -11.73
N ILE A 266 11.53 4.63 -11.21
CA ILE A 266 10.91 3.43 -10.61
C ILE A 266 9.76 2.84 -11.42
N LYS A 267 9.26 3.50 -12.45
CA LYS A 267 8.09 3.06 -13.22
C LYS A 267 8.19 1.64 -13.76
N SER A 268 9.41 1.19 -14.11
CA SER A 268 9.63 -0.19 -14.58
C SER A 268 9.40 -1.27 -13.52
N TYR A 269 9.38 -0.89 -12.25
CA TYR A 269 9.20 -1.79 -11.09
C TYR A 269 7.82 -1.65 -10.45
N THR A 270 6.93 -0.85 -11.06
CA THR A 270 5.68 -0.40 -10.44
C THR A 270 4.48 -0.70 -11.33
N VAL A 271 3.36 -1.11 -10.72
CA VAL A 271 2.04 -1.19 -11.37
C VAL A 271 1.07 -0.29 -10.63
N THR A 272 0.45 0.64 -11.33
CA THR A 272 -0.53 1.56 -10.73
C THR A 272 -1.63 1.93 -11.71
N ASN A 273 -2.83 2.21 -11.18
CA ASN A 273 -3.94 2.84 -11.91
C ASN A 273 -4.15 4.30 -11.49
N MET A 274 -3.26 4.84 -10.65
CA MET A 274 -3.31 6.22 -10.18
C MET A 274 -2.55 7.14 -11.12
N GLY A 275 -3.13 8.30 -11.42
CA GLY A 275 -2.46 9.35 -12.18
C GLY A 275 -1.50 10.17 -11.31
N ASN A 276 -0.62 10.90 -11.96
CA ASN A 276 0.36 11.77 -11.30
C ASN A 276 -0.29 12.82 -10.39
N ASP A 277 -1.51 13.26 -10.69
CA ASP A 277 -2.26 14.21 -9.88
C ASP A 277 -2.66 13.64 -8.51
N ILE A 278 -2.93 12.31 -8.43
CA ILE A 278 -3.25 11.63 -7.17
C ILE A 278 -2.00 11.55 -6.31
N PHE A 279 -0.91 11.09 -6.88
CA PHE A 279 0.38 11.09 -6.19
C PHE A 279 0.74 12.49 -5.69
N ALA A 280 0.41 13.50 -6.50
CA ALA A 280 0.53 14.91 -6.20
C ALA A 280 -0.13 15.30 -4.89
N LYS A 281 -1.40 15.05 -4.82
CA LYS A 281 -2.23 15.39 -3.66
C LYS A 281 -1.75 14.67 -2.42
N LEU A 282 -1.43 13.38 -2.55
CA LEU A 282 -0.93 12.58 -1.43
C LEU A 282 0.39 13.14 -0.86
N LEU A 283 1.30 13.62 -1.72
CA LEU A 283 2.53 14.26 -1.27
C LEU A 283 2.26 15.56 -0.53
N THR A 284 1.47 16.44 -1.14
CA THR A 284 1.15 17.72 -0.50
C THR A 284 0.51 17.48 0.87
N ALA A 285 -0.46 16.57 0.93
CA ALA A 285 -1.12 16.19 2.17
C ALA A 285 -0.14 15.60 3.21
N SER A 286 0.80 14.74 2.77
CA SER A 286 1.82 14.18 3.68
C SER A 286 2.80 15.23 4.23
N GLY A 287 2.93 16.38 3.59
CA GLY A 287 3.69 17.52 4.09
C GLY A 287 3.14 18.08 5.41
N ASN A 288 1.84 17.91 5.66
CA ASN A 288 1.19 18.23 6.93
C ASN A 288 1.42 17.15 8.01
N GLY A 289 2.10 16.04 7.66
CA GLY A 289 2.35 14.88 8.50
C GLY A 289 1.32 13.76 8.29
N ILE A 290 1.71 12.56 8.70
CA ILE A 290 0.77 11.43 8.82
C ILE A 290 0.15 11.54 10.21
N THR A 291 -1.16 11.77 10.26
CA THR A 291 -1.88 12.04 11.52
C THR A 291 -2.16 10.78 12.32
N ASP A 292 -2.23 9.63 11.64
CA ASP A 292 -2.53 8.35 12.28
C ASP A 292 -1.88 7.19 11.53
N THR A 293 -1.35 6.21 12.28
CA THR A 293 -0.73 5.00 11.72
C THR A 293 -1.15 3.79 12.54
N GLU A 294 -2.05 3.02 11.98
CA GLU A 294 -2.65 1.86 12.63
C GLU A 294 -2.27 0.55 11.93
N THR A 295 -2.49 -0.54 12.63
CA THR A 295 -2.38 -1.90 12.07
C THR A 295 -3.69 -2.63 12.32
N VAL A 296 -4.19 -3.39 11.34
CA VAL A 296 -5.34 -4.28 11.52
C VAL A 296 -5.13 -5.11 12.79
N PRO A 297 -6.04 -5.02 13.77
CA PRO A 297 -5.89 -5.69 15.06
C PRO A 297 -6.03 -7.20 14.93
N GLY A 298 -5.29 -7.94 15.75
CA GLY A 298 -5.32 -9.40 15.77
C GLY A 298 -4.11 -9.98 16.48
N GLU A 299 -3.98 -11.27 16.38
CA GLU A 299 -2.90 -12.03 17.00
C GLU A 299 -2.21 -12.95 16.00
N GLY A 300 -0.89 -12.96 16.03
CA GLY A 300 -0.11 -13.95 15.33
C GLY A 300 -0.16 -15.30 16.02
N LYS A 301 -0.37 -16.38 15.26
CA LYS A 301 -0.38 -17.76 15.74
C LYS A 301 0.48 -18.63 14.85
N GLN A 302 1.05 -19.67 15.43
CA GLN A 302 1.69 -20.71 14.62
C GLN A 302 0.59 -21.60 14.01
N GLY A 303 0.45 -21.54 12.70
CA GLY A 303 -0.42 -22.41 11.96
C GLY A 303 0.21 -23.79 11.70
N LYS A 304 -0.46 -24.63 10.92
CA LYS A 304 0.01 -25.98 10.63
C LYS A 304 1.30 -26.00 9.79
N ASN A 305 1.41 -25.10 8.83
CA ASN A 305 2.54 -25.05 7.89
C ASN A 305 3.27 -23.71 7.93
N PHE A 306 2.56 -22.62 8.21
CA PHE A 306 3.05 -21.25 8.19
C PHE A 306 2.47 -20.49 9.38
N ASP A 307 3.08 -19.36 9.75
CA ASP A 307 2.49 -18.43 10.69
C ASP A 307 1.18 -17.87 10.11
N GLU A 308 0.17 -17.72 10.96
CA GLU A 308 -1.12 -17.13 10.65
C GLU A 308 -1.34 -15.88 11.49
N TYR A 309 -2.02 -14.89 10.95
CA TYR A 309 -2.49 -13.74 11.71
C TYR A 309 -4.02 -13.78 11.80
N GLN A 310 -4.51 -14.07 13.00
CA GLN A 310 -5.94 -14.13 13.26
C GLN A 310 -6.46 -12.73 13.56
N VAL A 311 -7.24 -12.18 12.65
CA VAL A 311 -7.81 -10.84 12.77
C VAL A 311 -8.88 -10.82 13.88
N ASP A 312 -8.77 -9.86 14.80
CA ASP A 312 -9.80 -9.56 15.79
C ASP A 312 -10.90 -8.72 15.11
N LYS A 313 -11.99 -9.36 14.73
CA LYS A 313 -13.09 -8.72 13.98
C LYS A 313 -13.79 -7.61 14.76
N ASP A 314 -13.93 -7.75 16.08
CA ASP A 314 -14.59 -6.73 16.89
C ASP A 314 -13.71 -5.48 17.01
N ALA A 315 -12.43 -5.67 17.30
CA ALA A 315 -11.47 -4.58 17.35
C ALA A 315 -11.25 -3.95 15.95
N LEU A 316 -11.30 -4.74 14.87
CA LEU A 316 -11.23 -4.23 13.51
C LEU A 316 -12.45 -3.36 13.18
N SER A 317 -13.65 -3.76 13.57
CA SER A 317 -14.85 -2.94 13.39
C SER A 317 -14.75 -1.61 14.15
N ASP A 318 -14.24 -1.62 15.40
CA ASP A 318 -13.95 -0.38 16.14
C ASP A 318 -12.97 0.52 15.38
N LEU A 319 -11.91 -0.05 14.86
CA LEU A 319 -10.89 0.67 14.10
C LEU A 319 -11.47 1.27 12.80
N ILE A 320 -12.22 0.49 12.03
CA ILE A 320 -12.87 0.95 10.79
C ILE A 320 -13.77 2.15 11.08
N ILE A 321 -14.62 2.07 12.10
CA ILE A 321 -15.51 3.17 12.48
C ILE A 321 -14.69 4.40 12.88
N SER A 322 -13.62 4.25 13.66
CA SER A 322 -12.81 5.39 14.12
C SER A 322 -12.02 6.06 13.00
N MET A 323 -11.55 5.28 12.02
CA MET A 323 -10.72 5.80 10.94
C MET A 323 -11.52 6.41 9.79
N PHE A 324 -12.68 5.82 9.45
CA PHE A 324 -13.34 6.09 8.18
C PHE A 324 -14.75 6.66 8.30
N TYR A 325 -15.31 6.71 9.50
CA TYR A 325 -16.69 7.16 9.73
C TYR A 325 -16.77 8.33 10.69
N GLU A 326 -17.78 9.15 10.51
CA GLU A 326 -18.11 10.27 11.39
C GLU A 326 -19.38 9.96 12.16
N LYS A 327 -19.39 10.23 13.47
CA LYS A 327 -20.59 10.09 14.29
C LYS A 327 -21.58 11.20 13.98
N ILE A 328 -22.81 10.83 13.63
CA ILE A 328 -23.89 11.80 13.31
C ILE A 328 -25.00 11.84 14.35
N GLN A 329 -25.12 10.80 15.17
CA GLN A 329 -26.02 10.74 16.34
C GLN A 329 -25.44 9.87 17.46
#